data_9620ecde24a9dc81c399d2a2edaf0015
#
_entry.id   9620ecde24a9dc81c399d2a2edaf0015
#
_cell.length_a   1.000
_cell.length_b   1.000
_cell.length_c   1.000
_cell.angle_alpha   90.00
_cell.angle_beta   90.00
_cell.angle_gamma   90.00
#
_symmetry.space_group_name_H-M   'P 1'
#
loop_
_entity.id
_entity.type
_entity.pdbx_description
1 polymer ?
#
loop_
_entity_poly.entity_id
_entity_poly.type
_entity_poly.pdbx_seq_one_letter_code
_entity_poly.pdbx_strand_id
1 'polypeptide(L)'
;YSERNLPILTYSSFGDGEWDADYNIIKNVNYLLTALEGINDSDFEEGRKDEIIGECHFLSALAYFRVLRQFGEYWDMSSTYGVLIRDELPSVSNAVKARATVAESYEEIFGHLEIAINQAPEYTTSSLASVQAAKALKAVVLFYQGEYAEAATAADEAITSVNPLDASFSNVFTNTETSTEVIFCRDFGSDELSYITYYPEQAFNSGLWGATESYMNIIEGDPRKDMVITNKDITYKEENQNVNVVSKMYRSGDAVPVIFLRTAELYLIKAESLARSNAAIADAWAPVK
;
A
#
# COMPACT_ATOMS: atom_id res chain seq x y z
N TYR A 1 5.98 -23.63 2.69
CA TYR A 1 6.28 -24.41 1.47
C TYR A 1 5.17 -25.41 1.13
N SER A 2 4.36 -25.85 2.10
CA SER A 2 3.27 -26.82 1.85
C SER A 2 2.02 -26.19 1.22
N GLU A 3 1.80 -24.90 1.36
CA GLU A 3 0.57 -24.24 0.90
C GLU A 3 0.59 -23.86 -0.61
N ARG A 4 1.75 -23.82 -1.25
CA ARG A 4 1.86 -23.50 -2.69
C ARG A 4 1.19 -24.49 -3.64
N ASN A 5 0.87 -25.69 -3.18
CA ASN A 5 0.25 -26.75 -3.98
C ASN A 5 -1.10 -27.21 -3.45
N LEU A 6 -1.63 -26.55 -2.42
CA LEU A 6 -3.01 -26.81 -2.01
C LEU A 6 -3.96 -26.17 -3.03
N PRO A 7 -5.00 -26.89 -3.48
CA PRO A 7 -6.09 -26.25 -4.20
C PRO A 7 -6.58 -25.10 -3.32
N ILE A 8 -6.88 -23.95 -3.95
CA ILE A 8 -7.46 -22.80 -3.25
C ILE A 8 -8.68 -23.32 -2.51
N LEU A 9 -8.49 -23.61 -1.24
CA LEU A 9 -9.58 -23.97 -0.36
C LEU A 9 -10.40 -22.69 -0.18
N THR A 10 -11.71 -22.82 -0.21
CA THR A 10 -12.67 -21.74 0.08
C THR A 10 -12.50 -21.16 1.48
N TYR A 11 -11.55 -21.68 2.25
CA TYR A 11 -11.17 -21.25 3.59
C TYR A 11 -9.65 -21.29 3.68
N SER A 12 -9.02 -20.14 3.54
CA SER A 12 -7.59 -19.95 3.80
C SER A 12 -7.45 -18.92 4.91
N SER A 13 -6.94 -19.34 6.05
CA SER A 13 -6.60 -18.43 7.16
C SER A 13 -5.55 -17.38 6.78
N PHE A 14 -4.96 -17.49 5.60
CA PHE A 14 -3.89 -16.63 5.10
C PHE A 14 -4.40 -15.35 4.43
N GLY A 15 -5.67 -15.21 4.15
CA GLY A 15 -6.22 -14.01 3.49
C GLY A 15 -7.45 -13.44 4.20
N ASP A 16 -8.02 -14.20 5.15
CA ASP A 16 -9.27 -13.79 5.81
C ASP A 16 -9.07 -12.50 6.62
N GLY A 17 -7.89 -12.34 7.24
CA GLY A 17 -7.58 -11.15 8.03
C GLY A 17 -7.49 -9.86 7.20
N GLU A 18 -6.86 -9.91 6.03
CA GLU A 18 -6.73 -8.78 5.13
C GLU A 18 -8.08 -8.42 4.49
N TRP A 19 -8.84 -9.42 4.07
CA TRP A 19 -10.20 -9.22 3.55
C TRP A 19 -11.09 -8.52 4.58
N ASP A 20 -11.14 -9.05 5.79
CA ASP A 20 -11.97 -8.50 6.86
C ASP A 20 -11.51 -7.10 7.26
N ALA A 21 -10.20 -6.85 7.31
CA ALA A 21 -9.65 -5.55 7.65
C ALA A 21 -10.06 -4.48 6.62
N ASP A 22 -9.89 -4.75 5.32
CA ASP A 22 -10.22 -3.79 4.26
C ASP A 22 -11.73 -3.55 4.17
N TYR A 23 -12.59 -4.58 4.29
CA TYR A 23 -14.03 -4.39 4.35
C TYR A 23 -14.51 -3.72 5.65
N ASN A 24 -13.79 -3.85 6.76
CA ASN A 24 -14.07 -3.06 7.96
C ASN A 24 -13.75 -1.58 7.77
N ILE A 25 -12.70 -1.23 7.01
CA ILE A 25 -12.44 0.16 6.63
C ILE A 25 -13.62 0.71 5.83
N ILE A 26 -14.02 0.03 4.74
CA ILE A 26 -15.16 0.43 3.89
C ILE A 26 -16.44 0.60 4.70
N LYS A 27 -16.74 -0.36 5.57
CA LYS A 27 -17.90 -0.27 6.47
C LYS A 27 -17.85 0.96 7.38
N ASN A 28 -16.72 1.23 8.01
CA ASN A 28 -16.57 2.36 8.93
C ASN A 28 -16.66 3.70 8.20
N VAL A 29 -16.10 3.77 6.98
CA VAL A 29 -16.25 4.93 6.09
C VAL A 29 -17.72 5.18 5.78
N ASN A 30 -18.48 4.14 5.37
CA ASN A 30 -19.91 4.30 5.08
C ASN A 30 -20.71 4.75 6.31
N TYR A 31 -20.38 4.26 7.52
CA TYR A 31 -20.99 4.77 8.76
C TYR A 31 -20.70 6.25 8.97
N LEU A 32 -19.46 6.68 8.76
CA LEU A 32 -19.06 8.07 8.95
C LEU A 32 -19.72 8.98 7.91
N LEU A 33 -19.69 8.61 6.63
CA LEU A 33 -20.33 9.38 5.56
C LEU A 33 -21.83 9.55 5.81
N THR A 34 -22.54 8.47 6.18
CA THR A 34 -23.96 8.53 6.53
C THR A 34 -24.22 9.44 7.76
N ALA A 35 -23.35 9.40 8.76
CA ALA A 35 -23.47 10.28 9.92
C ALA A 35 -23.26 11.76 9.57
N LEU A 36 -22.33 12.05 8.64
CA LEU A 36 -22.04 13.42 8.19
C LEU A 36 -23.21 14.06 7.43
N GLU A 37 -24.08 13.28 6.77
CA GLU A 37 -25.28 13.82 6.11
C GLU A 37 -26.23 14.54 7.09
N GLY A 38 -26.27 14.08 8.35
CA GLY A 38 -27.12 14.66 9.39
C GLY A 38 -26.51 15.84 10.16
N ILE A 39 -25.26 16.22 9.88
CA ILE A 39 -24.53 17.28 10.59
C ILE A 39 -24.43 18.53 9.69
N ASN A 40 -24.75 19.71 10.22
CA ASN A 40 -24.67 20.94 9.45
C ASN A 40 -23.20 21.36 9.23
N ASP A 41 -22.91 21.98 8.10
CA ASP A 41 -21.56 22.49 7.78
C ASP A 41 -21.08 23.52 8.81
N SER A 42 -22.03 24.30 9.39
CA SER A 42 -21.75 25.28 10.45
C SER A 42 -21.23 24.67 11.76
N ASP A 43 -21.35 23.36 11.95
CA ASP A 43 -20.85 22.65 13.13
C ASP A 43 -19.38 22.26 13.01
N PHE A 44 -18.77 22.54 11.84
CA PHE A 44 -17.36 22.34 11.55
C PHE A 44 -16.63 23.67 11.35
N GLU A 45 -15.31 23.64 11.45
CA GLU A 45 -14.46 24.68 10.88
C GLU A 45 -14.66 24.74 9.35
N GLU A 46 -14.46 25.91 8.76
CA GLU A 46 -14.64 26.12 7.32
C GLU A 46 -13.87 25.09 6.48
N GLY A 47 -14.58 24.35 5.63
CA GLY A 47 -14.02 23.32 4.76
C GLY A 47 -13.75 21.95 5.44
N ARG A 48 -13.76 21.84 6.76
CA ARG A 48 -13.36 20.60 7.46
C ARG A 48 -14.29 19.42 7.17
N LYS A 49 -15.57 19.65 6.97
CA LYS A 49 -16.51 18.58 6.60
C LYS A 49 -16.16 17.95 5.25
N ASP A 50 -15.87 18.79 4.25
CA ASP A 50 -15.46 18.33 2.92
C ASP A 50 -14.13 17.57 2.99
N GLU A 51 -13.18 18.06 3.77
CA GLU A 51 -11.92 17.36 4.00
C GLU A 51 -12.12 15.96 4.58
N ILE A 52 -13.00 15.81 5.60
CA ILE A 52 -13.32 14.49 6.18
C ILE A 52 -13.95 13.58 5.14
N ILE A 53 -14.83 14.09 4.28
CA ILE A 53 -15.40 13.32 3.17
C ILE A 53 -14.29 12.86 2.23
N GLY A 54 -13.37 13.74 1.84
CA GLY A 54 -12.21 13.39 1.01
C GLY A 54 -11.31 12.34 1.63
N GLU A 55 -11.00 12.44 2.93
CA GLU A 55 -10.25 11.43 3.69
C GLU A 55 -10.96 10.07 3.68
N CYS A 56 -12.27 10.05 3.88
CA CYS A 56 -13.11 8.85 3.82
C CYS A 56 -13.02 8.17 2.44
N HIS A 57 -13.16 8.93 1.38
CA HIS A 57 -13.09 8.41 0.02
C HIS A 57 -11.67 7.90 -0.34
N PHE A 58 -10.61 8.56 0.12
CA PHE A 58 -9.25 8.02 -0.03
C PHE A 58 -9.10 6.65 0.62
N LEU A 59 -9.58 6.49 1.85
CA LEU A 59 -9.50 5.21 2.57
C LEU A 59 -10.33 4.10 1.89
N SER A 60 -11.51 4.43 1.35
CA SER A 60 -12.29 3.48 0.56
C SER A 60 -11.57 3.06 -0.72
N ALA A 61 -11.00 4.01 -1.47
CA ALA A 61 -10.23 3.71 -2.67
C ALA A 61 -9.05 2.78 -2.38
N LEU A 62 -8.30 3.07 -1.32
CA LEU A 62 -7.17 2.25 -0.91
C LEU A 62 -7.61 0.83 -0.51
N ALA A 63 -8.68 0.71 0.27
CA ALA A 63 -9.20 -0.57 0.71
C ALA A 63 -9.72 -1.41 -0.48
N TYR A 64 -10.55 -0.84 -1.36
CA TYR A 64 -11.02 -1.53 -2.56
C TYR A 64 -9.89 -1.94 -3.49
N PHE A 65 -8.90 -1.09 -3.70
CA PHE A 65 -7.74 -1.43 -4.52
C PHE A 65 -6.93 -2.59 -3.93
N ARG A 66 -6.73 -2.61 -2.61
CA ARG A 66 -6.06 -3.72 -1.92
C ARG A 66 -6.83 -5.03 -2.08
N VAL A 67 -8.15 -5.01 -1.87
CA VAL A 67 -9.02 -6.17 -2.08
C VAL A 67 -8.95 -6.64 -3.53
N LEU A 68 -9.08 -5.74 -4.50
CA LEU A 68 -9.00 -6.08 -5.92
C LEU A 68 -7.68 -6.75 -6.27
N ARG A 69 -6.55 -6.18 -5.81
CA ARG A 69 -5.21 -6.68 -6.10
C ARG A 69 -4.91 -8.04 -5.45
N GLN A 70 -5.43 -8.30 -4.26
CA GLN A 70 -5.17 -9.54 -3.52
C GLN A 70 -6.14 -10.67 -3.85
N PHE A 71 -7.39 -10.35 -4.11
CA PHE A 71 -8.48 -11.32 -4.22
C PHE A 71 -9.23 -11.28 -5.56
N GLY A 72 -8.92 -10.32 -6.44
CA GLY A 72 -9.50 -10.17 -7.77
C GLY A 72 -8.52 -10.56 -8.88
N GLU A 73 -9.07 -10.66 -10.09
CA GLU A 73 -8.28 -10.83 -11.31
C GLU A 73 -8.00 -9.47 -11.95
N TYR A 74 -7.33 -8.56 -11.16
CA TYR A 74 -7.13 -7.15 -11.49
C TYR A 74 -6.51 -6.86 -12.86
N TRP A 75 -5.89 -7.86 -13.49
CA TRP A 75 -5.24 -7.77 -14.81
C TRP A 75 -6.18 -8.08 -15.99
N ASP A 76 -7.42 -8.57 -15.73
CA ASP A 76 -8.42 -8.90 -16.75
C ASP A 76 -9.69 -8.08 -16.55
N MET A 77 -9.82 -7.01 -17.32
CA MET A 77 -10.97 -6.11 -17.28
C MET A 77 -12.31 -6.78 -17.59
N SER A 78 -12.30 -7.94 -18.27
CA SER A 78 -13.50 -8.71 -18.59
C SER A 78 -13.93 -9.68 -17.50
N SER A 79 -13.08 -9.90 -16.50
CA SER A 79 -13.33 -10.85 -15.42
C SER A 79 -14.47 -10.40 -14.50
N THR A 80 -15.24 -11.38 -14.02
CA THR A 80 -16.29 -11.21 -12.99
C THR A 80 -15.76 -11.36 -11.57
N TYR A 81 -14.45 -11.51 -11.40
CA TYR A 81 -13.78 -11.61 -10.10
C TYR A 81 -13.21 -10.25 -9.64
N GLY A 82 -14.06 -9.23 -9.63
CA GLY A 82 -13.74 -7.93 -9.03
C GLY A 82 -13.97 -7.92 -7.50
N VAL A 83 -14.40 -6.81 -6.93
CA VAL A 83 -14.67 -6.65 -5.49
C VAL A 83 -16.16 -6.77 -5.17
N LEU A 84 -16.50 -6.87 -3.88
CA LEU A 84 -17.88 -6.63 -3.41
C LEU A 84 -18.03 -5.14 -3.16
N ILE A 85 -18.66 -4.41 -4.07
CA ILE A 85 -18.93 -2.98 -3.88
C ILE A 85 -19.98 -2.83 -2.79
N ARG A 86 -19.64 -2.10 -1.71
CA ARG A 86 -20.46 -1.84 -0.53
C ARG A 86 -20.64 -0.35 -0.36
N ASP A 87 -21.71 0.16 -0.93
CA ASP A 87 -22.15 1.55 -0.98
C ASP A 87 -23.20 1.90 0.09
N GLU A 88 -23.66 0.89 0.83
CA GLU A 88 -24.67 1.02 1.86
C GLU A 88 -24.20 0.41 3.18
N LEU A 89 -24.80 0.88 4.28
CA LEU A 89 -24.61 0.26 5.58
C LEU A 89 -25.09 -1.20 5.57
N PRO A 90 -24.34 -2.11 6.21
CA PRO A 90 -24.69 -3.52 6.21
C PRO A 90 -26.04 -3.76 6.91
N SER A 91 -26.91 -4.51 6.27
CA SER A 91 -28.23 -4.91 6.75
C SER A 91 -28.51 -6.37 6.36
N VAL A 92 -29.54 -6.97 6.93
CA VAL A 92 -29.96 -8.34 6.56
C VAL A 92 -30.34 -8.41 5.09
N SER A 93 -30.92 -7.34 4.53
CA SER A 93 -31.40 -7.30 3.13
C SER A 93 -30.26 -7.19 2.11
N ASN A 94 -29.11 -6.62 2.48
CA ASN A 94 -27.95 -6.44 1.58
C ASN A 94 -26.72 -7.29 1.99
N ALA A 95 -26.87 -8.21 2.96
CA ALA A 95 -25.78 -9.04 3.45
C ALA A 95 -25.14 -9.88 2.32
N VAL A 96 -25.96 -10.43 1.43
CA VAL A 96 -25.51 -11.23 0.28
C VAL A 96 -25.46 -10.34 -0.95
N LYS A 97 -24.27 -10.15 -1.52
CA LYS A 97 -24.04 -9.39 -2.75
C LYS A 97 -23.07 -10.16 -3.63
N ALA A 98 -23.30 -10.21 -4.93
CA ALA A 98 -22.36 -10.77 -5.89
C ALA A 98 -21.13 -9.84 -6.02
N ARG A 99 -20.01 -10.42 -6.45
CA ARG A 99 -18.83 -9.62 -6.83
C ARG A 99 -19.15 -8.79 -8.08
N ALA A 100 -18.64 -7.59 -8.12
CA ALA A 100 -18.63 -6.78 -9.32
C ALA A 100 -17.63 -7.35 -10.34
N THR A 101 -17.70 -6.92 -11.57
CA THR A 101 -16.64 -7.15 -12.55
C THR A 101 -15.37 -6.36 -12.15
N VAL A 102 -14.25 -6.72 -12.74
CA VAL A 102 -13.00 -5.97 -12.54
C VAL A 102 -13.13 -4.55 -13.06
N ALA A 103 -13.81 -4.36 -14.23
CA ALA A 103 -14.06 -3.03 -14.77
C ALA A 103 -14.87 -2.15 -13.80
N GLU A 104 -16.01 -2.64 -13.29
CA GLU A 104 -16.82 -1.94 -12.30
C GLU A 104 -16.04 -1.66 -11.00
N SER A 105 -15.14 -2.55 -10.62
CA SER A 105 -14.28 -2.35 -9.44
C SER A 105 -13.30 -1.20 -9.63
N TYR A 106 -12.70 -1.06 -10.81
CA TYR A 106 -11.85 0.09 -11.13
C TYR A 106 -12.65 1.39 -11.21
N GLU A 107 -13.86 1.37 -11.80
CA GLU A 107 -14.76 2.53 -11.84
C GLU A 107 -15.07 3.03 -10.41
N GLU A 108 -15.38 2.12 -9.49
CA GLU A 108 -15.63 2.45 -8.09
C GLU A 108 -14.39 3.07 -7.42
N ILE A 109 -13.22 2.46 -7.61
CA ILE A 109 -11.96 2.98 -7.06
C ILE A 109 -11.67 4.39 -7.60
N PHE A 110 -11.81 4.63 -8.90
CA PHE A 110 -11.59 5.94 -9.49
C PHE A 110 -12.62 6.97 -9.06
N GLY A 111 -13.88 6.59 -8.89
CA GLY A 111 -14.93 7.46 -8.34
C GLY A 111 -14.57 7.97 -6.94
N HIS A 112 -14.10 7.10 -6.08
CA HIS A 112 -13.59 7.47 -4.76
C HIS A 112 -12.34 8.35 -4.84
N LEU A 113 -11.39 8.04 -5.73
CA LEU A 113 -10.18 8.85 -5.90
C LEU A 113 -10.48 10.26 -6.42
N GLU A 114 -11.46 10.42 -7.30
CA GLU A 114 -11.86 11.74 -7.80
C GLU A 114 -12.38 12.62 -6.67
N ILE A 115 -13.23 12.10 -5.80
CA ILE A 115 -13.73 12.83 -4.63
C ILE A 115 -12.57 13.16 -3.68
N ALA A 116 -11.71 12.20 -3.39
CA ALA A 116 -10.55 12.39 -2.52
C ALA A 116 -9.59 13.48 -3.05
N ILE A 117 -9.31 13.51 -4.34
CA ILE A 117 -8.44 14.52 -4.96
C ILE A 117 -9.06 15.93 -4.86
N ASN A 118 -10.38 16.02 -4.93
CA ASN A 118 -11.08 17.33 -4.91
C ASN A 118 -11.34 17.84 -3.49
N GLN A 119 -11.42 16.98 -2.48
CA GLN A 119 -11.92 17.34 -1.15
C GLN A 119 -10.96 17.03 -0.01
N ALA A 120 -10.03 16.06 -0.14
CA ALA A 120 -9.11 15.74 0.94
C ALA A 120 -8.22 16.94 1.29
N PRO A 121 -7.74 17.03 2.55
CA PRO A 121 -6.86 18.12 2.95
C PRO A 121 -5.51 18.06 2.25
N GLU A 122 -4.82 19.19 2.24
CA GLU A 122 -3.42 19.26 1.83
C GLU A 122 -2.54 18.38 2.74
N TYR A 123 -1.43 17.89 2.19
CA TYR A 123 -0.50 17.05 2.92
C TYR A 123 0.10 17.77 4.14
N THR A 124 0.04 17.15 5.29
CA THR A 124 0.67 17.61 6.54
C THR A 124 1.62 16.58 7.14
N THR A 125 1.22 15.32 7.14
CA THR A 125 2.00 14.18 7.66
C THR A 125 1.63 12.90 6.92
N SER A 126 2.55 11.97 6.86
CA SER A 126 2.36 10.68 6.18
C SER A 126 1.33 9.75 6.83
N SER A 127 0.92 10.00 8.06
CA SER A 127 -0.10 9.19 8.76
C SER A 127 -1.54 9.62 8.47
N LEU A 128 -1.75 10.73 7.76
CA LEU A 128 -3.08 11.25 7.41
C LEU A 128 -3.34 11.17 5.92
N ALA A 129 -4.60 10.92 5.56
CA ALA A 129 -5.06 11.00 4.19
C ALA A 129 -4.93 12.44 3.67
N SER A 130 -4.59 12.61 2.39
CA SER A 130 -4.38 13.91 1.76
C SER A 130 -4.61 13.87 0.25
N VAL A 131 -4.77 15.03 -0.37
CA VAL A 131 -4.80 15.17 -1.83
C VAL A 131 -3.55 14.52 -2.45
N GLN A 132 -2.38 14.70 -1.83
CA GLN A 132 -1.12 14.13 -2.30
C GLN A 132 -1.16 12.59 -2.30
N ALA A 133 -1.69 11.99 -1.21
CA ALA A 133 -1.85 10.53 -1.12
C ALA A 133 -2.86 10.01 -2.16
N ALA A 134 -3.95 10.73 -2.40
CA ALA A 134 -4.95 10.36 -3.40
C ALA A 134 -4.38 10.39 -4.83
N LYS A 135 -3.60 11.42 -5.19
CA LYS A 135 -2.90 11.51 -6.48
C LYS A 135 -1.88 10.38 -6.66
N ALA A 136 -1.10 10.09 -5.61
CA ALA A 136 -0.14 8.99 -5.64
C ALA A 136 -0.84 7.64 -5.83
N LEU A 137 -1.92 7.38 -5.11
CA LEU A 137 -2.69 6.15 -5.25
C LEU A 137 -3.30 6.03 -6.66
N LYS A 138 -3.79 7.13 -7.26
CA LYS A 138 -4.30 7.14 -8.64
C LYS A 138 -3.25 6.64 -9.64
N ALA A 139 -2.01 7.10 -9.52
CA ALA A 139 -0.92 6.64 -10.38
C ALA A 139 -0.66 5.14 -10.23
N VAL A 140 -0.67 4.63 -8.99
CA VAL A 140 -0.52 3.20 -8.69
C VAL A 140 -1.67 2.40 -9.31
N VAL A 141 -2.93 2.84 -9.13
CA VAL A 141 -4.12 2.12 -9.65
C VAL A 141 -4.10 2.05 -11.16
N LEU A 142 -3.81 3.16 -11.86
CA LEU A 142 -3.68 3.19 -13.33
C LEU A 142 -2.58 2.25 -13.84
N PHE A 143 -1.46 2.19 -13.14
CA PHE A 143 -0.37 1.26 -13.48
C PHE A 143 -0.81 -0.21 -13.40
N TYR A 144 -1.52 -0.59 -12.34
CA TYR A 144 -2.04 -1.95 -12.17
C TYR A 144 -3.18 -2.29 -13.15
N GLN A 145 -3.97 -1.28 -13.56
CA GLN A 145 -4.98 -1.44 -14.59
C GLN A 145 -4.37 -1.66 -16.00
N GLY A 146 -3.10 -1.25 -16.18
CA GLY A 146 -2.41 -1.34 -17.47
C GLY A 146 -2.52 -0.08 -18.34
N GLU A 147 -3.14 0.99 -17.82
CA GLU A 147 -3.27 2.30 -18.48
C GLU A 147 -1.96 3.10 -18.32
N TYR A 148 -0.91 2.60 -19.00
CA TYR A 148 0.45 3.07 -18.78
C TYR A 148 0.68 4.53 -19.18
N ALA A 149 0.05 5.05 -20.22
CA ALA A 149 0.21 6.45 -20.62
C ALA A 149 -0.36 7.39 -19.55
N GLU A 150 -1.55 7.06 -19.04
CA GLU A 150 -2.22 7.77 -17.97
C GLU A 150 -1.47 7.60 -16.64
N ALA A 151 -0.95 6.41 -16.35
CA ALA A 151 -0.15 6.14 -15.16
C ALA A 151 1.14 6.98 -15.12
N ALA A 152 1.83 7.13 -16.25
CA ALA A 152 3.02 7.98 -16.35
C ALA A 152 2.69 9.46 -16.07
N THR A 153 1.57 9.95 -16.61
CA THR A 153 1.08 11.32 -16.39
C THR A 153 0.69 11.52 -14.92
N ALA A 154 -0.11 10.61 -14.36
CA ALA A 154 -0.54 10.70 -12.96
C ALA A 154 0.64 10.60 -11.98
N ALA A 155 1.65 9.77 -12.27
CA ALA A 155 2.86 9.70 -11.47
C ALA A 155 3.65 11.01 -11.51
N ASP A 156 3.75 11.65 -12.67
CA ASP A 156 4.41 12.95 -12.81
C ASP A 156 3.70 14.05 -12.02
N GLU A 157 2.37 14.08 -12.07
CA GLU A 157 1.53 15.00 -11.30
C GLU A 157 1.63 14.78 -9.79
N ALA A 158 1.85 13.52 -9.36
CA ALA A 158 1.99 13.16 -7.97
C ALA A 158 3.43 13.35 -7.42
N ILE A 159 4.45 13.40 -8.28
CA ILE A 159 5.82 13.72 -7.89
C ILE A 159 5.93 15.23 -7.69
N THR A 160 5.93 15.68 -6.45
CA THR A 160 5.94 17.11 -6.09
C THR A 160 7.06 17.43 -5.11
N SER A 161 7.29 18.74 -4.87
CA SER A 161 8.21 19.19 -3.83
C SER A 161 7.71 18.98 -2.40
N VAL A 162 6.46 18.55 -2.22
CA VAL A 162 5.86 18.26 -0.91
C VAL A 162 6.48 16.99 -0.32
N ASN A 163 6.65 15.96 -1.16
CA ASN A 163 7.25 14.69 -0.76
C ASN A 163 8.46 14.37 -1.67
N PRO A 164 9.58 15.08 -1.54
CA PRO A 164 10.78 14.78 -2.32
C PRO A 164 11.39 13.45 -1.85
N LEU A 165 12.22 12.83 -2.71
CA LEU A 165 13.04 11.69 -2.30
C LEU A 165 13.83 12.02 -1.05
N ASP A 166 13.92 11.07 -0.12
CA ASP A 166 14.76 11.20 1.06
C ASP A 166 16.24 11.14 0.65
N ALA A 167 17.07 11.92 1.33
CA ALA A 167 18.51 11.93 1.09
C ALA A 167 19.19 10.59 1.45
N SER A 168 18.54 9.81 2.32
CA SER A 168 19.03 8.51 2.78
C SER A 168 17.95 7.45 2.68
N PHE A 169 18.24 6.39 1.95
CA PHE A 169 17.37 5.20 1.89
C PHE A 169 17.08 4.62 3.28
N SER A 170 18.05 4.66 4.20
CA SER A 170 17.84 4.16 5.56
C SER A 170 16.83 4.99 6.34
N ASN A 171 16.78 6.30 6.11
CA ASN A 171 15.87 7.21 6.82
C ASN A 171 14.39 6.86 6.58
N VAL A 172 14.04 6.41 5.37
CA VAL A 172 12.69 5.96 5.01
C VAL A 172 12.18 4.88 5.97
N PHE A 173 13.07 4.00 6.44
CA PHE A 173 12.71 2.85 7.29
C PHE A 173 13.04 3.04 8.77
N THR A 174 13.98 3.92 9.11
CA THR A 174 14.33 4.20 10.50
C THR A 174 13.56 5.37 11.11
N ASN A 175 13.11 6.30 10.27
CA ASN A 175 12.36 7.50 10.66
C ASN A 175 11.16 7.70 9.73
N THR A 176 10.38 6.64 9.50
CA THR A 176 9.31 6.58 8.49
C THR A 176 8.33 7.74 8.61
N GLU A 177 7.94 8.10 9.84
CA GLU A 177 6.94 9.15 10.10
C GLU A 177 7.44 10.56 9.74
N THR A 178 8.75 10.74 9.74
CA THR A 178 9.41 12.04 9.44
C THR A 178 10.18 12.02 8.12
N SER A 179 10.21 10.89 7.42
CA SER A 179 10.81 10.81 6.09
C SER A 179 10.04 11.67 5.09
N THR A 180 10.76 12.50 4.36
CA THR A 180 10.16 13.35 3.32
C THR A 180 9.58 12.56 2.14
N GLU A 181 10.08 11.34 1.93
CA GLU A 181 9.71 10.48 0.80
C GLU A 181 8.38 9.74 1.03
N VAL A 182 8.00 9.52 2.30
CA VAL A 182 6.79 8.76 2.63
C VAL A 182 5.56 9.63 2.46
N ILE A 183 4.68 9.23 1.53
CA ILE A 183 3.44 9.96 1.22
C ILE A 183 2.30 9.49 2.13
N PHE A 184 2.18 8.16 2.33
CA PHE A 184 1.17 7.60 3.20
C PHE A 184 1.66 6.32 3.87
N CYS A 185 1.54 6.27 5.19
CA CYS A 185 1.85 5.09 5.99
C CYS A 185 0.83 4.92 7.12
N ARG A 186 0.70 3.68 7.61
CA ARG A 186 0.04 3.43 8.89
C ARG A 186 1.10 3.44 9.99
N ASP A 187 0.99 4.41 10.88
CA ASP A 187 1.72 4.43 12.13
C ASP A 187 0.98 3.59 13.18
N PHE A 188 1.72 2.82 13.98
CA PHE A 188 1.16 1.93 15.00
C PHE A 188 1.23 2.51 16.41
N GLY A 189 1.82 3.68 16.61
CA GLY A 189 2.06 4.21 17.95
C GLY A 189 2.94 3.29 18.82
N SER A 190 3.34 3.77 19.99
CA SER A 190 4.25 3.04 20.89
C SER A 190 3.64 1.79 21.56
N ASP A 191 2.33 1.63 21.52
CA ASP A 191 1.60 0.62 22.30
C ASP A 191 1.15 -0.60 21.49
N GLU A 192 1.24 -0.54 20.16
CA GLU A 192 0.93 -1.68 19.28
C GLU A 192 2.22 -2.37 18.83
N LEU A 193 2.53 -3.51 19.45
CA LEU A 193 3.51 -4.46 18.90
C LEU A 193 3.00 -4.95 17.54
N SER A 194 3.52 -4.39 16.47
CA SER A 194 3.16 -4.80 15.13
C SER A 194 3.60 -6.23 14.89
N TYR A 195 2.71 -7.06 14.33
CA TYR A 195 3.04 -8.41 13.86
C TYR A 195 4.22 -8.40 12.86
N ILE A 196 4.48 -7.28 12.22
CA ILE A 196 5.58 -7.08 11.28
C ILE A 196 6.95 -7.15 11.99
N THR A 197 7.04 -6.75 13.27
CA THR A 197 8.28 -6.87 14.06
C THR A 197 8.44 -8.25 14.70
N TYR A 198 7.33 -8.91 15.03
CA TYR A 198 7.35 -10.19 15.74
C TYR A 198 7.72 -11.39 14.84
N TYR A 199 7.12 -11.47 13.66
CA TYR A 199 7.35 -12.60 12.74
C TYR A 199 8.76 -12.65 12.14
N PRO A 200 9.35 -11.56 11.65
CA PRO A 200 10.74 -11.58 11.21
C PRO A 200 11.70 -11.96 12.32
N GLU A 201 11.49 -11.50 13.55
CA GLU A 201 12.38 -11.84 14.67
C GLU A 201 12.30 -13.31 15.04
N GLN A 202 11.12 -13.91 15.09
CA GLN A 202 10.96 -15.34 15.38
C GLN A 202 11.45 -16.23 14.24
N ALA A 203 11.11 -15.92 13.01
CA ALA A 203 11.62 -16.62 11.84
C ALA A 203 13.14 -16.52 11.74
N PHE A 204 13.70 -15.41 12.12
CA PHE A 204 15.08 -15.06 12.21
C PHE A 204 15.81 -15.84 13.30
N ASN A 205 15.27 -15.89 14.53
CA ASN A 205 15.83 -16.62 15.66
C ASN A 205 15.72 -18.13 15.51
N SER A 206 14.74 -18.62 14.75
CA SER A 206 14.54 -20.04 14.45
C SER A 206 15.33 -20.54 13.25
N GLY A 207 16.04 -19.67 12.52
CA GLY A 207 16.82 -20.04 11.33
C GLY A 207 15.99 -20.47 10.12
N LEU A 208 14.69 -20.16 10.12
CA LEU A 208 13.77 -20.58 9.07
C LEU A 208 13.91 -19.79 7.75
N TRP A 209 14.46 -18.58 7.83
CA TRP A 209 14.49 -17.65 6.70
C TRP A 209 15.85 -16.97 6.60
N GLY A 210 16.54 -17.19 5.53
CA GLY A 210 17.81 -16.56 5.21
C GLY A 210 17.84 -16.04 3.78
N ALA A 211 18.75 -15.12 3.49
CA ALA A 211 19.01 -14.68 2.14
C ALA A 211 19.68 -15.80 1.36
N THR A 212 19.15 -16.12 0.17
CA THR A 212 19.75 -17.12 -0.71
C THR A 212 21.07 -16.59 -1.30
N GLU A 213 21.97 -17.50 -1.72
CA GLU A 213 23.20 -17.13 -2.41
C GLU A 213 22.90 -16.30 -3.67
N SER A 214 21.87 -16.68 -4.43
CA SER A 214 21.43 -15.91 -5.60
C SER A 214 21.05 -14.48 -5.26
N TYR A 215 20.33 -14.25 -4.17
CA TYR A 215 19.98 -12.91 -3.72
C TYR A 215 21.22 -12.14 -3.26
N MET A 216 22.12 -12.78 -2.52
CA MET A 216 23.38 -12.15 -2.09
C MET A 216 24.23 -11.70 -3.26
N ASN A 217 24.26 -12.48 -4.34
CA ASN A 217 24.98 -12.11 -5.58
C ASN A 217 24.33 -10.92 -6.30
N ILE A 218 22.98 -10.82 -6.30
CA ILE A 218 22.25 -9.71 -6.91
C ILE A 218 22.49 -8.40 -6.14
N ILE A 219 22.55 -8.47 -4.81
CA ILE A 219 22.69 -7.25 -3.96
C ILE A 219 24.16 -6.85 -3.76
N GLU A 220 25.11 -7.62 -4.30
CA GLU A 220 26.53 -7.29 -4.18
C GLU A 220 26.84 -5.98 -4.92
N GLY A 221 27.50 -5.05 -4.21
CA GLY A 221 27.78 -3.70 -4.73
C GLY A 221 26.60 -2.71 -4.66
N ASP A 222 25.41 -3.14 -4.26
CA ASP A 222 24.29 -2.24 -4.03
C ASP A 222 24.52 -1.44 -2.73
N PRO A 223 24.45 -0.08 -2.77
CA PRO A 223 24.66 0.74 -1.58
C PRO A 223 23.64 0.50 -0.47
N ARG A 224 22.50 -0.14 -0.77
CA ARG A 224 21.45 -0.49 0.19
C ARG A 224 21.74 -1.81 0.93
N LYS A 225 22.78 -2.56 0.53
CA LYS A 225 23.08 -3.89 1.07
C LYS A 225 23.18 -3.89 2.59
N ASP A 226 23.91 -2.95 3.15
CA ASP A 226 24.15 -2.88 4.60
C ASP A 226 22.86 -2.59 5.40
N MET A 227 21.88 -1.93 4.79
CA MET A 227 20.56 -1.71 5.38
C MET A 227 19.65 -2.94 5.24
N VAL A 228 19.76 -3.66 4.13
CA VAL A 228 18.85 -4.76 3.78
C VAL A 228 19.30 -6.08 4.41
N ILE A 229 20.61 -6.31 4.55
CA ILE A 229 21.19 -7.56 5.02
C ILE A 229 21.78 -7.39 6.41
N THR A 230 21.42 -8.29 7.31
CA THR A 230 22.06 -8.48 8.60
C THR A 230 22.63 -9.88 8.69
N ASN A 231 23.89 -9.98 9.15
CA ASN A 231 24.50 -11.28 9.42
C ASN A 231 24.22 -11.67 10.88
N LYS A 232 23.82 -12.91 11.11
CA LYS A 232 23.46 -13.40 12.44
C LYS A 232 23.87 -14.85 12.65
N ASP A 233 24.36 -15.12 13.85
CA ASP A 233 24.61 -16.48 14.33
C ASP A 233 23.33 -17.06 14.89
N ILE A 234 22.95 -18.22 14.41
CA ILE A 234 21.77 -18.98 14.86
C ILE A 234 22.17 -20.41 15.23
N THR A 235 21.42 -21.02 16.12
CA THR A 235 21.55 -22.45 16.42
C THR A 235 20.39 -23.19 15.76
N TYR A 236 20.68 -24.01 14.77
CA TYR A 236 19.68 -24.84 14.11
C TYR A 236 20.07 -26.31 14.21
N LYS A 237 19.20 -27.16 14.73
CA LYS A 237 19.45 -28.59 14.96
C LYS A 237 20.76 -28.85 15.72
N GLU A 238 20.99 -28.10 16.79
CA GLU A 238 22.17 -28.16 17.65
C GLU A 238 23.51 -27.71 16.99
N GLU A 239 23.43 -27.20 15.76
CA GLU A 239 24.59 -26.63 15.04
C GLU A 239 24.51 -25.12 15.00
N ASN A 240 25.60 -24.45 15.29
CA ASN A 240 25.73 -22.99 15.12
C ASN A 240 25.98 -22.68 13.64
N GLN A 241 25.13 -21.86 13.07
CA GLN A 241 25.23 -21.42 11.69
C GLN A 241 25.23 -19.89 11.61
N ASN A 242 26.08 -19.35 10.75
CA ASN A 242 26.09 -17.94 10.42
C ASN A 242 25.24 -17.72 9.16
N VAL A 243 24.19 -16.91 9.27
CA VAL A 243 23.24 -16.70 8.17
C VAL A 243 23.07 -15.22 7.86
N ASN A 244 22.90 -14.93 6.56
CA ASN A 244 22.50 -13.61 6.08
C ASN A 244 20.98 -13.52 6.06
N VAL A 245 20.43 -12.50 6.69
CA VAL A 245 18.98 -12.31 6.82
C VAL A 245 18.58 -10.98 6.23
N VAL A 246 17.44 -10.96 5.52
CA VAL A 246 16.84 -9.72 5.03
C VAL A 246 16.14 -9.00 6.18
N SER A 247 16.66 -7.85 6.59
CA SER A 247 16.23 -7.15 7.81
C SER A 247 15.80 -5.70 7.62
N LYS A 248 15.63 -5.25 6.37
CA LYS A 248 15.39 -3.83 6.03
C LYS A 248 14.26 -3.13 6.76
N MET A 249 13.24 -3.89 7.18
CA MET A 249 12.07 -3.37 7.90
C MET A 249 12.12 -3.66 9.39
N TYR A 250 13.26 -4.21 9.86
CA TYR A 250 13.39 -4.65 11.24
C TYR A 250 13.94 -3.55 12.12
N ARG A 251 13.19 -3.19 13.14
CA ARG A 251 13.63 -2.40 14.29
C ARG A 251 13.39 -3.22 15.55
N SER A 252 14.45 -3.50 16.31
CA SER A 252 14.31 -4.23 17.57
C SER A 252 13.56 -3.38 18.59
N GLY A 253 12.38 -3.86 19.00
CA GLY A 253 11.61 -3.26 20.09
C GLY A 253 10.65 -2.14 19.71
N ASP A 254 10.65 -1.69 18.44
CA ASP A 254 9.76 -0.63 17.98
C ASP A 254 8.73 -1.14 16.96
N ALA A 255 7.52 -0.57 16.98
CA ALA A 255 6.57 -0.76 15.90
C ALA A 255 7.10 -0.12 14.61
N VAL A 256 7.08 -0.86 13.49
CA VAL A 256 7.50 -0.34 12.19
C VAL A 256 6.27 0.07 11.41
N PRO A 257 6.15 1.36 11.00
CA PRO A 257 5.04 1.80 10.17
C PRO A 257 4.93 1.01 8.87
N VAL A 258 3.71 0.74 8.43
CA VAL A 258 3.45 0.13 7.13
C VAL A 258 3.36 1.23 6.08
N ILE A 259 4.35 1.29 5.19
CA ILE A 259 4.36 2.24 4.09
C ILE A 259 3.44 1.74 2.97
N PHE A 260 2.44 2.53 2.61
CA PHE A 260 1.55 2.26 1.49
C PHE A 260 1.98 2.98 0.22
N LEU A 261 2.42 4.24 0.34
CA LEU A 261 2.76 5.10 -0.79
C LEU A 261 4.04 5.88 -0.49
N ARG A 262 4.98 5.88 -1.43
CA ARG A 262 6.21 6.68 -1.35
C ARG A 262 6.65 7.18 -2.72
N THR A 263 7.35 8.29 -2.74
CA THR A 263 7.76 8.98 -3.98
C THR A 263 8.68 8.14 -4.87
N ALA A 264 9.59 7.34 -4.30
CA ALA A 264 10.45 6.46 -5.11
C ALA A 264 9.63 5.46 -5.95
N GLU A 265 8.51 4.96 -5.45
CA GLU A 265 7.61 4.09 -6.22
C GLU A 265 7.01 4.82 -7.42
N LEU A 266 6.63 6.10 -7.25
CA LEU A 266 6.09 6.92 -8.35
C LEU A 266 7.12 7.13 -9.47
N TYR A 267 8.39 7.33 -9.13
CA TYR A 267 9.46 7.40 -10.13
C TYR A 267 9.60 6.09 -10.92
N LEU A 268 9.51 4.94 -10.24
CA LEU A 268 9.57 3.63 -10.88
C LEU A 268 8.33 3.38 -11.75
N ILE A 269 7.14 3.72 -11.26
CA ILE A 269 5.88 3.64 -12.04
C ILE A 269 5.98 4.51 -13.29
N LYS A 270 6.44 5.76 -13.16
CA LYS A 270 6.64 6.66 -14.31
C LYS A 270 7.59 6.05 -15.34
N ALA A 271 8.75 5.56 -14.90
CA ALA A 271 9.75 4.96 -15.78
C ALA A 271 9.22 3.72 -16.53
N GLU A 272 8.62 2.78 -15.80
CA GLU A 272 8.07 1.56 -16.41
C GLU A 272 6.88 1.87 -17.32
N SER A 273 6.00 2.78 -16.92
CA SER A 273 4.86 3.22 -17.72
C SER A 273 5.27 3.87 -19.02
N LEU A 274 6.29 4.75 -19.00
CA LEU A 274 6.87 5.32 -20.22
C LEU A 274 7.45 4.24 -21.14
N ALA A 275 8.18 3.28 -20.58
CA ALA A 275 8.72 2.17 -21.35
C ALA A 275 7.62 1.30 -21.99
N ARG A 276 6.53 1.01 -21.27
CA ARG A 276 5.40 0.21 -21.75
C ARG A 276 4.50 0.96 -22.75
N SER A 277 4.44 2.28 -22.68
CA SER A 277 3.71 3.12 -23.64
C SER A 277 4.54 3.53 -24.88
N ASN A 278 5.65 2.83 -25.15
CA ASN A 278 6.54 3.05 -26.28
C ASN A 278 7.22 4.44 -26.32
N ALA A 279 7.44 5.06 -25.18
CA ALA A 279 8.28 6.26 -25.11
C ALA A 279 9.75 5.93 -25.49
N ALA A 280 10.51 6.95 -25.86
CA ALA A 280 11.93 6.75 -26.12
C ALA A 280 12.65 6.22 -24.87
N ILE A 281 13.61 5.30 -25.03
CA ILE A 281 14.36 4.69 -23.93
C ILE A 281 14.98 5.75 -23.01
N ALA A 282 15.49 6.86 -23.60
CA ALA A 282 16.07 7.96 -22.83
C ALA A 282 15.06 8.60 -21.88
N ASP A 283 13.80 8.78 -22.32
CA ASP A 283 12.73 9.37 -21.54
C ASP A 283 12.25 8.42 -20.45
N ALA A 284 12.14 7.13 -20.74
CA ALA A 284 11.78 6.09 -19.76
C ALA A 284 12.84 5.95 -18.64
N TRP A 285 14.13 6.15 -18.95
CA TRP A 285 15.21 6.10 -17.95
C TRP A 285 15.43 7.40 -17.19
N ALA A 286 14.97 8.53 -17.69
CA ALA A 286 15.18 9.84 -17.04
C ALA A 286 14.68 9.90 -15.57
N PRO A 287 13.50 9.32 -15.22
CA PRO A 287 13.00 9.36 -13.86
C PRO A 287 13.85 8.61 -12.83
N VAL A 288 14.67 7.64 -13.23
CA VAL A 288 15.42 6.76 -12.32
C VAL A 288 16.94 7.00 -12.33
N LYS A 289 17.39 8.05 -12.98
CA LYS A 289 18.77 8.55 -12.97
C LYS A 289 18.98 9.59 -11.88
#